data_159f6a76cd7d291ffd86b9cae6923b9d
#
_entry.id   159f6a76cd7d291ffd86b9cae6923b9d
#
_cell.length_a   1.000
_cell.length_b   1.000
_cell.length_c   1.000
_cell.angle_alpha   90.00
_cell.angle_beta   90.00
_cell.angle_gamma   90.00
#
_symmetry.space_group_name_H-M   'P 1'
#
loop_
_entity.id
_entity.type
_entity.pdbx_description
1 polymer ?
#
loop_
_entity_poly.entity_id
_entity_poly.type
_entity_poly.pdbx_seq_one_letter_code
_entity_poly.pdbx_strand_id
1 'polypeptide(L)'
;MKKQILDKLKSVKYPGFNKDIVSYGFVKSVEVTDDESANNGAQGASKAAHIVVDIVSANPQTAAELDSEIKKALKELNLSKIKLTINQPQAPKEQSNSQSGKNIAPQIKHFVMISSGKGGVGKSTTSVNLAISLAKMGKKVGLLDLDIYGPNIPRMLGCIGSNPEVVGNKIRPILTHGVYMMSMGVLVGEGEGLIWRGAMVMKAVAQLLSDVLWEDLDIMILDMPPGTGDAQLTLAQSVPVSAGVCVSTPQAVSLDDSRRALDMFSKLHIPVAGIIENMSGFICPDNGKEYAIFGKGGAEILAGEYKCEILAHIPIEMGIREGGDEGKPVSFYASESVSAKRYSEAAVKIWDFVEQVKASGAADNSAIQPVH
;
A
#
# COMPACT_ATOMS: atom_id res chain seq x y z
N MET A 1 -16.15 -29.39 21.81
CA MET A 1 -16.57 -29.10 20.42
C MET A 1 -16.29 -27.67 20.02
N LYS A 2 -16.83 -26.61 20.67
CA LYS A 2 -16.55 -25.19 20.32
C LYS A 2 -15.05 -24.85 20.23
N LYS A 3 -14.24 -25.27 21.21
CA LYS A 3 -12.79 -25.10 21.20
C LYS A 3 -12.10 -25.81 20.02
N GLN A 4 -12.54 -27.02 19.69
CA GLN A 4 -12.03 -27.80 18.56
C GLN A 4 -12.34 -27.11 17.21
N ILE A 5 -13.53 -26.53 17.07
CA ILE A 5 -13.89 -25.74 15.89
C ILE A 5 -12.97 -24.53 15.76
N LEU A 6 -12.79 -23.75 16.82
CA LEU A 6 -11.89 -22.58 16.80
C LEU A 6 -10.44 -22.97 16.49
N ASP A 7 -9.94 -24.09 17.03
CA ASP A 7 -8.58 -24.56 16.75
C ASP A 7 -8.41 -24.99 15.27
N LYS A 8 -9.44 -25.61 14.68
CA LYS A 8 -9.44 -25.93 13.23
C LYS A 8 -9.54 -24.66 12.36
N LEU A 9 -10.28 -23.65 12.79
CA LEU A 9 -10.38 -22.39 12.06
C LEU A 9 -9.09 -21.57 12.07
N LYS A 10 -8.15 -21.81 13.00
CA LYS A 10 -6.81 -21.23 12.95
C LYS A 10 -5.95 -21.74 11.78
N SER A 11 -6.34 -22.84 11.13
CA SER A 11 -5.67 -23.28 9.91
C SER A 11 -6.18 -22.56 8.65
N VAL A 12 -7.32 -21.85 8.75
CA VAL A 12 -7.94 -21.14 7.63
C VAL A 12 -7.38 -19.72 7.55
N LYS A 13 -6.65 -19.45 6.50
CA LYS A 13 -6.07 -18.12 6.23
C LYS A 13 -7.06 -17.24 5.49
N TYR A 14 -7.04 -15.94 5.81
CA TYR A 14 -7.80 -14.97 5.03
C TYR A 14 -7.18 -14.83 3.63
N PRO A 15 -7.96 -14.89 2.54
CA PRO A 15 -7.43 -14.83 1.18
C PRO A 15 -6.55 -13.61 0.95
N GLY A 16 -5.29 -13.84 0.51
CA GLY A 16 -4.30 -12.79 0.30
C GLY A 16 -3.49 -12.39 1.54
N PHE A 17 -3.76 -12.99 2.73
CA PHE A 17 -3.05 -12.69 3.97
C PHE A 17 -2.55 -13.95 4.67
N ASN A 18 -1.53 -13.82 5.51
CA ASN A 18 -0.89 -14.96 6.18
C ASN A 18 -1.49 -15.34 7.52
N LYS A 19 -2.20 -14.45 8.18
CA LYS A 19 -2.87 -14.73 9.45
C LYS A 19 -4.19 -15.45 9.23
N ASP A 20 -4.52 -16.31 10.18
CA ASP A 20 -5.78 -17.04 10.19
C ASP A 20 -6.96 -16.13 10.58
N ILE A 21 -8.16 -16.54 10.20
CA ILE A 21 -9.40 -15.79 10.41
C ILE A 21 -9.78 -15.62 11.90
N VAL A 22 -9.26 -16.48 12.78
CA VAL A 22 -9.49 -16.39 14.23
C VAL A 22 -8.59 -15.33 14.84
N SER A 23 -7.30 -15.31 14.48
CA SER A 23 -6.33 -14.32 14.94
C SER A 23 -6.64 -12.90 14.45
N TYR A 24 -7.32 -12.76 13.30
CA TYR A 24 -7.85 -11.48 12.83
C TYR A 24 -9.16 -11.05 13.52
N GLY A 25 -9.77 -11.91 14.36
CA GLY A 25 -11.05 -11.60 15.00
C GLY A 25 -12.24 -11.60 14.04
N PHE A 26 -12.11 -12.23 12.87
CA PHE A 26 -13.20 -12.33 11.90
C PHE A 26 -14.28 -13.33 12.34
N VAL A 27 -13.94 -14.35 13.14
CA VAL A 27 -14.90 -15.28 13.72
C VAL A 27 -15.63 -14.61 14.90
N LYS A 28 -16.88 -14.24 14.70
CA LYS A 28 -17.71 -13.54 15.71
C LYS A 28 -18.40 -14.46 16.67
N SER A 29 -18.99 -15.54 16.17
CA SER A 29 -19.63 -16.53 17.02
C SER A 29 -19.46 -17.95 16.49
N VAL A 30 -19.39 -18.89 17.43
CA VAL A 30 -19.44 -20.32 17.18
C VAL A 30 -20.44 -20.91 18.15
N GLU A 31 -21.58 -21.35 17.65
CA GLU A 31 -22.63 -22.00 18.42
C GLU A 31 -22.70 -23.47 18.02
N VAL A 32 -22.80 -24.34 19.01
CA VAL A 32 -22.92 -25.79 18.80
C VAL A 32 -24.20 -26.26 19.48
N THR A 33 -25.08 -26.89 18.71
CA THR A 33 -26.36 -27.42 19.16
C THR A 33 -26.42 -28.92 18.91
N ASP A 34 -27.18 -29.61 19.69
CA ASP A 34 -27.50 -31.03 19.43
C ASP A 34 -28.50 -31.09 18.29
N ASP A 35 -28.25 -31.95 17.29
CA ASP A 35 -29.12 -32.10 16.14
C ASP A 35 -30.11 -33.22 16.39
N GLU A 36 -31.33 -32.86 16.85
CA GLU A 36 -32.43 -33.80 17.13
C GLU A 36 -32.98 -34.48 15.88
N SER A 37 -32.71 -33.94 14.67
CA SER A 37 -33.24 -34.49 13.42
C SER A 37 -32.42 -35.68 12.87
N ALA A 38 -31.23 -35.96 13.43
CA ALA A 38 -30.34 -37.03 12.99
C ALA A 38 -30.48 -38.34 13.80
N ASN A 39 -31.48 -38.45 14.68
CA ASN A 39 -31.73 -39.63 15.53
C ASN A 39 -32.46 -40.76 14.78
N ASN A 40 -31.77 -41.45 13.87
CA ASN A 40 -32.17 -42.77 13.41
C ASN A 40 -31.19 -43.83 13.97
N GLY A 41 -31.40 -44.25 15.23
CA GLY A 41 -30.99 -45.57 15.70
C GLY A 41 -29.52 -45.84 16.03
N ALA A 42 -28.62 -44.85 16.14
CA ALA A 42 -27.24 -45.07 16.59
C ALA A 42 -26.93 -44.19 17.81
N GLN A 43 -26.35 -44.81 18.86
CA GLN A 43 -25.93 -44.12 20.09
C GLN A 43 -24.85 -43.05 19.79
N GLY A 44 -25.22 -41.77 19.78
CA GLY A 44 -24.34 -40.63 19.67
C GLY A 44 -25.10 -39.41 19.22
N ALA A 45 -25.32 -38.41 20.11
CA ALA A 45 -25.94 -37.16 19.74
C ALA A 45 -25.07 -36.46 18.65
N SER A 46 -25.64 -36.37 17.44
CA SER A 46 -25.03 -35.68 16.31
C SER A 46 -25.06 -34.17 16.58
N LYS A 47 -23.97 -33.45 16.37
CA LYS A 47 -23.87 -32.01 16.67
C LYS A 47 -23.90 -31.17 15.42
N ALA A 48 -24.69 -30.12 15.43
CA ALA A 48 -24.69 -29.07 14.41
C ALA A 48 -23.88 -27.84 14.90
N ALA A 49 -23.24 -27.16 13.98
CA ALA A 49 -22.49 -25.93 14.28
C ALA A 49 -23.01 -24.78 13.42
N HIS A 50 -23.22 -23.62 14.07
CA HIS A 50 -23.45 -22.35 13.39
C HIS A 50 -22.26 -21.42 13.65
N ILE A 51 -21.62 -20.98 12.58
CA ILE A 51 -20.41 -20.15 12.63
C ILE A 51 -20.70 -18.86 11.89
N VAL A 52 -20.45 -17.73 12.55
CA VAL A 52 -20.59 -16.41 11.96
C VAL A 52 -19.22 -15.81 11.80
N VAL A 53 -18.90 -15.42 10.56
CA VAL A 53 -17.63 -14.81 10.18
C VAL A 53 -17.93 -13.47 9.51
N ASP A 54 -17.38 -12.40 10.06
CA ASP A 54 -17.43 -11.08 9.43
C ASP A 54 -16.14 -10.86 8.65
N ILE A 55 -16.24 -10.67 7.34
CA ILE A 55 -15.08 -10.42 6.50
C ILE A 55 -15.01 -8.97 6.06
N VAL A 56 -13.77 -8.53 5.81
CA VAL A 56 -13.48 -7.14 5.47
C VAL A 56 -13.62 -6.84 3.98
N SER A 57 -13.70 -7.85 3.14
CA SER A 57 -13.79 -7.70 1.69
C SER A 57 -15.23 -7.72 1.20
N ALA A 58 -15.62 -6.71 0.42
CA ALA A 58 -16.90 -6.71 -0.31
C ALA A 58 -16.88 -7.62 -1.56
N ASN A 59 -15.73 -8.24 -1.89
CA ASN A 59 -15.60 -9.11 -3.06
C ASN A 59 -16.29 -10.47 -2.81
N PRO A 60 -17.29 -10.84 -3.60
CA PRO A 60 -17.99 -12.13 -3.46
C PRO A 60 -17.07 -13.36 -3.59
N GLN A 61 -15.97 -13.26 -4.35
CA GLN A 61 -15.01 -14.35 -4.50
C GLN A 61 -14.27 -14.65 -3.18
N THR A 62 -13.94 -13.63 -2.39
CA THR A 62 -13.31 -13.80 -1.08
C THR A 62 -14.21 -14.59 -0.11
N ALA A 63 -15.51 -14.31 -0.12
CA ALA A 63 -16.46 -15.06 0.70
C ALA A 63 -16.60 -16.52 0.23
N ALA A 64 -16.64 -16.76 -1.08
CA ALA A 64 -16.73 -18.10 -1.65
C ALA A 64 -15.48 -18.94 -1.35
N GLU A 65 -14.28 -18.36 -1.46
CA GLU A 65 -13.02 -19.01 -1.10
C GLU A 65 -12.99 -19.38 0.39
N LEU A 66 -13.39 -18.45 1.27
CA LEU A 66 -13.46 -18.69 2.72
C LEU A 66 -14.52 -19.74 3.09
N ASP A 67 -15.69 -19.71 2.47
CA ASP A 67 -16.71 -20.74 2.68
C ASP A 67 -16.16 -22.14 2.38
N SER A 68 -15.46 -22.27 1.24
CA SER A 68 -14.83 -23.52 0.83
C SER A 68 -13.76 -23.99 1.81
N GLU A 69 -12.83 -23.10 2.21
CA GLU A 69 -11.73 -23.45 3.11
C GLU A 69 -12.21 -23.74 4.53
N ILE A 70 -13.20 -23.01 5.04
CA ILE A 70 -13.81 -23.27 6.36
C ILE A 70 -14.50 -24.64 6.37
N LYS A 71 -15.31 -24.96 5.36
CA LYS A 71 -15.98 -26.27 5.25
C LYS A 71 -14.98 -27.41 5.16
N LYS A 72 -13.87 -27.20 4.42
CA LYS A 72 -12.78 -28.17 4.29
C LYS A 72 -12.06 -28.40 5.64
N ALA A 73 -11.75 -27.33 6.38
CA ALA A 73 -11.09 -27.44 7.68
C ALA A 73 -11.96 -28.15 8.74
N LEU A 74 -13.29 -28.01 8.64
CA LEU A 74 -14.23 -28.61 9.61
C LEU A 74 -14.71 -30.00 9.24
N LYS A 75 -14.38 -30.53 8.05
CA LYS A 75 -14.84 -31.84 7.56
C LYS A 75 -14.46 -32.98 8.49
N GLU A 76 -13.33 -32.88 9.19
CA GLU A 76 -12.83 -33.92 10.11
C GLU A 76 -13.57 -33.95 11.46
N LEU A 77 -14.42 -32.97 11.78
CA LEU A 77 -15.08 -32.89 13.09
C LEU A 77 -16.41 -33.63 13.17
N ASN A 78 -16.77 -34.40 12.15
CA ASN A 78 -17.99 -35.21 12.10
C ASN A 78 -19.26 -34.47 12.57
N LEU A 79 -19.41 -33.23 12.13
CA LEU A 79 -20.60 -32.41 12.38
C LEU A 79 -21.74 -32.85 11.42
N SER A 80 -22.95 -33.06 11.95
CA SER A 80 -24.13 -33.41 11.13
C SER A 80 -24.52 -32.30 10.17
N LYS A 81 -24.35 -31.04 10.64
CA LYS A 81 -24.70 -29.86 9.85
C LYS A 81 -23.79 -28.69 10.19
N ILE A 82 -23.26 -28.01 9.18
CA ILE A 82 -22.51 -26.77 9.33
C ILE A 82 -23.31 -25.67 8.65
N LYS A 83 -23.80 -24.71 9.45
CA LYS A 83 -24.35 -23.45 8.96
C LYS A 83 -23.29 -22.39 9.06
N LEU A 84 -22.83 -21.88 7.92
CA LEU A 84 -21.85 -20.81 7.86
C LEU A 84 -22.55 -19.53 7.39
N THR A 85 -22.41 -18.47 8.14
CA THR A 85 -22.87 -17.13 7.81
C THR A 85 -21.64 -16.25 7.63
N ILE A 86 -21.35 -15.82 6.41
CA ILE A 86 -20.26 -14.90 6.11
C ILE A 86 -20.88 -13.54 5.82
N ASN A 87 -20.70 -12.60 6.74
CA ASN A 87 -21.15 -11.24 6.55
C ASN A 87 -20.11 -10.47 5.76
N GLN A 88 -20.56 -9.89 4.66
CA GLN A 88 -19.76 -8.98 3.84
C GLN A 88 -20.26 -7.55 4.03
N PRO A 89 -19.37 -6.54 3.96
CA PRO A 89 -19.81 -5.16 3.87
C PRO A 89 -20.69 -5.01 2.62
N GLN A 90 -21.78 -4.27 2.74
CA GLN A 90 -22.51 -3.86 1.54
C GLN A 90 -21.56 -3.01 0.70
N ALA A 91 -21.39 -3.39 -0.56
CA ALA A 91 -20.74 -2.52 -1.52
C ALA A 91 -21.38 -1.13 -1.45
N PRO A 92 -20.61 -0.04 -1.44
CA PRO A 92 -21.20 1.29 -1.51
C PRO A 92 -22.21 1.29 -2.65
N LYS A 93 -23.45 1.76 -2.40
CA LYS A 93 -24.44 1.88 -3.46
C LYS A 93 -23.81 2.72 -4.56
N GLU A 94 -23.68 2.13 -5.75
CA GLU A 94 -23.24 2.82 -6.95
C GLU A 94 -24.12 4.06 -7.11
N GLN A 95 -23.58 5.22 -6.80
CA GLN A 95 -24.10 6.44 -7.36
C GLN A 95 -23.70 6.38 -8.84
N SER A 96 -24.69 6.06 -9.67
CA SER A 96 -24.59 6.06 -11.12
C SER A 96 -24.20 7.46 -11.62
N ASN A 97 -22.90 7.72 -11.71
CA ASN A 97 -22.36 8.74 -12.55
C ASN A 97 -21.52 8.05 -13.63
N SER A 98 -22.05 8.16 -14.83
CA SER A 98 -21.54 7.71 -16.09
C SER A 98 -20.06 8.05 -16.30
N GLN A 99 -19.28 7.06 -16.77
CA GLN A 99 -18.03 7.21 -17.52
C GLN A 99 -16.82 7.80 -16.79
N SER A 100 -16.34 7.11 -15.76
CA SER A 100 -14.92 7.20 -15.41
C SER A 100 -14.44 5.79 -15.01
N GLY A 101 -13.22 5.43 -15.38
CA GLY A 101 -12.60 4.15 -15.04
C GLY A 101 -12.73 3.83 -13.56
N LYS A 102 -12.74 2.55 -13.21
CA LYS A 102 -13.01 2.04 -11.86
C LYS A 102 -12.07 2.67 -10.82
N ASN A 103 -12.48 3.77 -10.19
CA ASN A 103 -11.78 4.27 -9.00
C ASN A 103 -12.26 3.48 -7.79
N ILE A 104 -11.41 2.59 -7.28
CA ILE A 104 -11.73 1.73 -6.12
C ILE A 104 -11.53 2.42 -4.77
N ALA A 105 -11.00 3.66 -4.76
CA ALA A 105 -10.80 4.46 -3.56
C ALA A 105 -11.23 5.94 -3.78
N PRO A 106 -12.52 6.20 -4.03
CA PRO A 106 -13.03 7.53 -4.44
C PRO A 106 -12.94 8.60 -3.34
N GLN A 107 -12.72 8.21 -2.09
CA GLN A 107 -12.51 9.12 -0.96
C GLN A 107 -11.12 9.79 -0.97
N ILE A 108 -10.23 9.40 -1.88
CA ILE A 108 -8.88 9.95 -2.02
C ILE A 108 -8.85 10.85 -3.24
N LYS A 109 -8.48 12.13 -3.05
CA LYS A 109 -8.53 13.14 -4.13
C LYS A 109 -7.41 12.99 -5.14
N HIS A 110 -6.18 12.73 -4.66
CA HIS A 110 -4.99 12.64 -5.51
C HIS A 110 -4.17 11.41 -5.17
N PHE A 111 -3.68 10.72 -6.20
CA PHE A 111 -2.74 9.61 -6.07
C PHE A 111 -1.41 10.01 -6.71
N VAL A 112 -0.34 9.94 -5.94
CA VAL A 112 1.03 10.22 -6.43
C VAL A 112 1.86 8.94 -6.35
N MET A 113 2.29 8.45 -7.50
CA MET A 113 3.10 7.24 -7.63
C MET A 113 4.58 7.60 -7.52
N ILE A 114 5.25 7.11 -6.48
CA ILE A 114 6.71 7.22 -6.33
C ILE A 114 7.35 5.96 -6.88
N SER A 115 8.10 6.09 -7.95
CA SER A 115 8.75 4.98 -8.63
C SER A 115 10.25 5.20 -8.81
N SER A 116 10.97 4.14 -9.07
CA SER A 116 12.40 4.18 -9.39
C SER A 116 12.75 3.06 -10.36
N GLY A 117 13.73 3.28 -11.20
CA GLY A 117 14.18 2.28 -12.16
C GLY A 117 14.88 1.08 -11.53
N LYS A 118 15.51 1.26 -10.36
CA LYS A 118 16.23 0.22 -9.61
C LYS A 118 16.02 0.34 -8.11
N GLY A 119 16.35 -0.72 -7.37
CA GLY A 119 16.37 -0.71 -5.91
C GLY A 119 17.56 0.08 -5.35
N GLY A 120 17.44 0.53 -4.08
CA GLY A 120 18.52 1.17 -3.34
C GLY A 120 18.75 2.66 -3.64
N VAL A 121 17.92 3.31 -4.45
CA VAL A 121 18.01 4.75 -4.74
C VAL A 121 17.39 5.65 -3.65
N GLY A 122 16.79 5.07 -2.62
CA GLY A 122 16.13 5.82 -1.54
C GLY A 122 14.67 6.19 -1.82
N LYS A 123 13.97 5.41 -2.66
CA LYS A 123 12.56 5.60 -3.02
C LYS A 123 11.67 5.68 -1.76
N SER A 124 11.68 4.67 -0.90
CA SER A 124 10.84 4.63 0.30
C SER A 124 11.18 5.72 1.31
N THR A 125 12.47 6.07 1.45
CA THR A 125 12.91 7.22 2.26
C THR A 125 12.31 8.52 1.71
N THR A 126 12.30 8.69 0.40
CA THR A 126 11.67 9.84 -0.27
C THR A 126 10.16 9.84 -0.05
N SER A 127 9.49 8.69 -0.22
CA SER A 127 8.04 8.55 -0.01
C SER A 127 7.63 8.95 1.40
N VAL A 128 8.35 8.48 2.42
CA VAL A 128 8.10 8.83 3.84
C VAL A 128 8.26 10.33 4.08
N ASN A 129 9.37 10.92 3.65
CA ASN A 129 9.67 12.31 3.93
C ASN A 129 8.77 13.28 3.14
N LEU A 130 8.35 12.93 1.91
CA LEU A 130 7.34 13.67 1.15
C LEU A 130 5.96 13.61 1.83
N ALA A 131 5.53 12.42 2.26
CA ALA A 131 4.24 12.26 2.94
C ALA A 131 4.17 13.11 4.20
N ILE A 132 5.23 13.10 5.02
CA ILE A 132 5.32 13.92 6.23
C ILE A 132 5.35 15.42 5.88
N SER A 133 6.08 15.81 4.83
CA SER A 133 6.14 17.21 4.39
C SER A 133 4.77 17.72 3.94
N LEU A 134 4.02 16.92 3.19
CA LEU A 134 2.63 17.24 2.81
C LEU A 134 1.70 17.33 4.03
N ALA A 135 1.84 16.43 5.02
CA ALA A 135 1.07 16.48 6.26
C ALA A 135 1.36 17.76 7.05
N LYS A 136 2.63 18.22 7.10
CA LYS A 136 3.03 19.51 7.71
C LYS A 136 2.43 20.72 6.99
N MET A 137 2.10 20.60 5.71
CA MET A 137 1.34 21.63 4.96
C MET A 137 -0.15 21.62 5.30
N GLY A 138 -0.60 20.80 6.25
CA GLY A 138 -2.00 20.69 6.67
C GLY A 138 -2.86 19.79 5.76
N LYS A 139 -2.24 18.98 4.90
CA LYS A 139 -2.98 18.03 4.04
C LYS A 139 -3.26 16.74 4.80
N LYS A 140 -4.40 16.12 4.54
CA LYS A 140 -4.69 14.76 4.98
C LYS A 140 -4.01 13.77 4.04
N VAL A 141 -2.96 13.12 4.53
CA VAL A 141 -2.04 12.31 3.71
C VAL A 141 -2.14 10.83 4.04
N GLY A 142 -2.32 10.01 3.01
CA GLY A 142 -2.10 8.57 3.04
C GLY A 142 -0.70 8.22 2.53
N LEU A 143 -0.11 7.19 3.11
CA LEU A 143 1.13 6.57 2.62
C LEU A 143 0.92 5.06 2.52
N LEU A 144 0.94 4.55 1.29
CA LEU A 144 0.74 3.15 1.01
C LEU A 144 2.04 2.52 0.49
N ASP A 145 2.59 1.60 1.28
CA ASP A 145 3.78 0.83 0.94
C ASP A 145 3.36 -0.42 0.14
N LEU A 146 3.71 -0.43 -1.13
CA LEU A 146 3.42 -1.49 -2.08
C LEU A 146 4.65 -2.34 -2.42
N ASP A 147 5.80 -2.09 -1.77
CA ASP A 147 7.00 -2.92 -1.92
C ASP A 147 6.87 -4.20 -1.08
N ILE A 148 6.25 -5.20 -1.68
CA ILE A 148 5.93 -6.48 -1.03
C ILE A 148 7.20 -7.27 -0.67
N TYR A 149 8.26 -7.10 -1.45
CA TYR A 149 9.51 -7.85 -1.28
C TYR A 149 10.45 -7.25 -0.22
N GLY A 150 10.29 -5.96 0.07
CA GLY A 150 11.10 -5.26 1.05
C GLY A 150 10.36 -4.09 1.69
N PRO A 151 9.26 -4.36 2.45
CA PRO A 151 8.44 -3.31 3.03
C PRO A 151 9.22 -2.62 4.16
N ASN A 152 9.81 -1.45 3.87
CA ASN A 152 10.68 -0.73 4.79
C ASN A 152 9.97 0.46 5.49
N ILE A 153 8.83 0.90 5.00
CA ILE A 153 8.12 2.07 5.55
C ILE A 153 7.73 1.90 7.03
N PRO A 154 7.26 0.72 7.50
CA PRO A 154 6.98 0.52 8.92
C PRO A 154 8.20 0.75 9.82
N ARG A 155 9.41 0.34 9.39
CA ARG A 155 10.65 0.63 10.10
C ARG A 155 10.95 2.11 10.15
N MET A 156 10.90 2.78 8.99
CA MET A 156 11.21 4.20 8.85
C MET A 156 10.25 5.10 9.65
N LEU A 157 9.05 4.62 9.96
CA LEU A 157 8.05 5.31 10.76
C LEU A 157 7.95 4.81 12.22
N GLY A 158 8.85 3.92 12.65
CA GLY A 158 8.84 3.37 14.01
C GLY A 158 7.62 2.49 14.33
N CYS A 159 7.01 1.89 13.30
CA CYS A 159 5.78 1.09 13.43
C CYS A 159 5.99 -0.42 13.27
N ILE A 160 7.24 -0.91 13.41
CA ILE A 160 7.52 -2.35 13.38
C ILE A 160 6.74 -3.05 14.49
N GLY A 161 6.12 -4.18 14.17
CA GLY A 161 5.34 -4.97 15.12
C GLY A 161 3.99 -4.35 15.50
N SER A 162 3.64 -3.19 14.94
CA SER A 162 2.30 -2.63 15.12
C SER A 162 1.26 -3.51 14.43
N ASN A 163 0.17 -3.81 15.16
CA ASN A 163 -0.96 -4.53 14.59
C ASN A 163 -2.08 -3.51 14.29
N PRO A 164 -2.47 -3.35 13.02
CA PRO A 164 -3.58 -2.47 12.66
C PRO A 164 -4.87 -2.92 13.34
N GLU A 165 -5.65 -1.96 13.81
CA GLU A 165 -6.96 -2.23 14.41
C GLU A 165 -7.96 -2.64 13.33
N VAL A 166 -8.74 -3.69 13.60
CA VAL A 166 -9.88 -4.08 12.76
C VAL A 166 -11.13 -3.43 13.31
N VAL A 167 -11.74 -2.53 12.54
CA VAL A 167 -12.95 -1.80 12.88
C VAL A 167 -14.09 -2.26 11.97
N GLY A 168 -15.04 -3.01 12.53
CA GLY A 168 -16.10 -3.60 11.72
C GLY A 168 -15.54 -4.53 10.66
N ASN A 169 -15.63 -4.12 9.41
CA ASN A 169 -15.23 -4.90 8.24
C ASN A 169 -13.98 -4.37 7.54
N LYS A 170 -13.29 -3.38 8.12
CA LYS A 170 -12.12 -2.76 7.51
C LYS A 170 -10.94 -2.72 8.47
N ILE A 171 -9.77 -2.58 7.91
CA ILE A 171 -8.51 -2.43 8.64
C ILE A 171 -8.23 -0.93 8.76
N ARG A 172 -8.04 -0.43 9.98
CA ARG A 172 -7.69 0.97 10.20
C ARG A 172 -6.22 1.18 9.85
N PRO A 173 -5.88 2.22 9.04
CA PRO A 173 -4.48 2.57 8.81
C PRO A 173 -3.82 3.06 10.10
N ILE A 174 -2.52 2.90 10.20
CA ILE A 174 -1.75 3.39 11.34
C ILE A 174 -1.53 4.89 11.16
N LEU A 175 -2.02 5.69 12.10
CA LEU A 175 -1.74 7.12 12.12
C LEU A 175 -0.43 7.37 12.86
N THR A 176 0.56 7.85 12.14
CA THR A 176 1.89 8.19 12.69
C THR A 176 2.47 9.40 11.98
N HIS A 177 3.16 10.28 12.71
CA HIS A 177 3.80 11.50 12.14
C HIS A 177 2.84 12.37 11.30
N GLY A 178 1.53 12.32 11.58
CA GLY A 178 0.50 13.04 10.83
C GLY A 178 0.09 12.37 9.49
N VAL A 179 0.53 11.14 9.25
CA VAL A 179 0.30 10.38 8.01
C VAL A 179 -0.45 9.09 8.33
N TYR A 180 -1.49 8.78 7.55
CA TYR A 180 -2.19 7.49 7.58
C TYR A 180 -1.40 6.47 6.77
N MET A 181 -0.72 5.55 7.44
CA MET A 181 0.16 4.57 6.81
C MET A 181 -0.47 3.18 6.78
N MET A 182 -0.31 2.50 5.67
CA MET A 182 -0.52 1.05 5.55
C MET A 182 0.58 0.44 4.70
N SER A 183 1.00 -0.76 5.07
CA SER A 183 2.05 -1.50 4.38
C SER A 183 1.72 -2.98 4.35
N MET A 184 2.12 -3.65 3.30
CA MET A 184 2.13 -5.11 3.25
C MET A 184 2.95 -5.71 4.39
N GLY A 185 4.05 -5.06 4.81
CA GLY A 185 4.87 -5.52 5.92
C GLY A 185 4.19 -5.50 7.29
N VAL A 186 3.10 -4.74 7.44
CA VAL A 186 2.28 -4.76 8.66
C VAL A 186 1.28 -5.91 8.66
N LEU A 187 0.84 -6.34 7.47
CA LEU A 187 -0.14 -7.41 7.29
C LEU A 187 0.50 -8.80 7.23
N VAL A 188 1.72 -8.86 6.70
CA VAL A 188 2.53 -10.08 6.58
C VAL A 188 3.58 -10.04 7.69
N GLY A 189 3.44 -10.78 8.76
CA GLY A 189 4.39 -10.75 9.89
C GLY A 189 5.86 -10.94 9.47
N GLU A 190 6.80 -10.43 10.25
CA GLU A 190 8.25 -10.60 10.01
C GLU A 190 8.62 -12.09 9.89
N GLY A 191 9.41 -12.44 8.86
CA GLY A 191 10.01 -13.77 8.69
C GLY A 191 9.21 -14.76 7.85
N GLU A 192 8.03 -14.44 7.37
CA GLU A 192 7.28 -15.30 6.46
C GLU A 192 7.62 -15.00 4.99
N GLY A 193 8.56 -15.75 4.44
CA GLY A 193 8.93 -15.72 3.03
C GLY A 193 7.81 -16.26 2.14
N LEU A 194 6.86 -15.42 1.75
CA LEU A 194 5.84 -15.76 0.76
C LEU A 194 6.37 -15.54 -0.66
N ILE A 195 6.19 -16.55 -1.49
CA ILE A 195 6.43 -16.38 -2.94
C ILE A 195 5.21 -15.70 -3.54
N TRP A 196 5.28 -14.39 -3.72
CA TRP A 196 4.25 -13.59 -4.38
C TRP A 196 4.34 -13.79 -5.90
N ARG A 197 3.23 -14.19 -6.51
CA ARG A 197 3.08 -14.23 -7.97
C ARG A 197 2.24 -13.04 -8.42
N GLY A 198 2.43 -12.55 -9.65
CA GLY A 198 1.81 -11.33 -10.17
C GLY A 198 0.32 -11.15 -9.82
N ALA A 199 -0.51 -12.17 -10.05
CA ALA A 199 -1.94 -12.13 -9.70
C ALA A 199 -2.22 -11.93 -8.19
N MET A 200 -1.35 -12.42 -7.31
CA MET A 200 -1.48 -12.22 -5.85
C MET A 200 -1.11 -10.79 -5.47
N VAL A 201 -0.06 -10.24 -6.10
CA VAL A 201 0.34 -8.84 -5.91
C VAL A 201 -0.80 -7.91 -6.34
N MET A 202 -1.38 -8.14 -7.50
CA MET A 202 -2.51 -7.36 -8.02
C MET A 202 -3.71 -7.36 -7.07
N LYS A 203 -4.06 -8.54 -6.55
CA LYS A 203 -5.16 -8.68 -5.57
C LYS A 203 -4.86 -7.95 -4.27
N ALA A 204 -3.64 -8.05 -3.76
CA ALA A 204 -3.20 -7.39 -2.53
C ALA A 204 -3.22 -5.86 -2.66
N VAL A 205 -2.74 -5.32 -3.77
CA VAL A 205 -2.83 -3.87 -4.07
C VAL A 205 -4.27 -3.39 -4.05
N ALA A 206 -5.16 -4.10 -4.75
CA ALA A 206 -6.58 -3.75 -4.78
C ALA A 206 -7.21 -3.82 -3.38
N GLN A 207 -6.89 -4.85 -2.59
CA GLN A 207 -7.39 -4.99 -1.22
C GLN A 207 -6.87 -3.89 -0.28
N LEU A 208 -5.62 -3.49 -0.38
CA LEU A 208 -5.08 -2.38 0.43
C LEU A 208 -5.76 -1.05 0.12
N LEU A 209 -6.22 -0.85 -1.09
CA LEU A 209 -6.98 0.35 -1.46
C LEU A 209 -8.45 0.27 -1.01
N SER A 210 -9.11 -0.91 -1.14
CA SER A 210 -10.54 -1.07 -0.89
C SER A 210 -10.87 -1.44 0.55
N ASP A 211 -10.06 -2.28 1.19
CA ASP A 211 -10.37 -2.92 2.46
C ASP A 211 -9.76 -2.17 3.66
N VAL A 212 -8.89 -1.20 3.42
CA VAL A 212 -8.41 -0.27 4.45
C VAL A 212 -9.41 0.88 4.63
N LEU A 213 -9.67 1.23 5.89
CA LEU A 213 -10.54 2.35 6.25
C LEU A 213 -9.77 3.68 6.05
N TRP A 214 -9.54 4.01 4.79
CA TRP A 214 -9.01 5.32 4.45
C TRP A 214 -10.08 6.38 4.73
N GLU A 215 -9.70 7.43 5.44
CA GLU A 215 -10.53 8.62 5.59
C GLU A 215 -10.56 9.42 4.27
N ASP A 216 -11.33 10.51 4.23
CA ASP A 216 -11.26 11.48 3.12
C ASP A 216 -9.86 12.09 3.08
N LEU A 217 -9.02 11.60 2.19
CA LEU A 217 -7.63 12.03 2.04
C LEU A 217 -7.50 13.08 0.92
N ASP A 218 -6.67 14.09 1.15
CA ASP A 218 -6.31 15.05 0.12
C ASP A 218 -5.34 14.43 -0.90
N ILE A 219 -4.40 13.59 -0.40
CA ILE A 219 -3.38 12.98 -1.25
C ILE A 219 -2.92 11.64 -0.65
N MET A 220 -2.67 10.68 -1.52
CA MET A 220 -2.03 9.40 -1.17
C MET A 220 -0.72 9.26 -1.91
N ILE A 221 0.35 9.05 -1.16
CA ILE A 221 1.66 8.68 -1.68
C ILE A 221 1.73 7.16 -1.79
N LEU A 222 2.03 6.67 -2.97
CA LEU A 222 2.12 5.26 -3.32
C LEU A 222 3.59 4.90 -3.50
N ASP A 223 4.18 4.21 -2.53
CA ASP A 223 5.55 3.72 -2.59
C ASP A 223 5.60 2.42 -3.38
N MET A 224 6.02 2.49 -4.65
CA MET A 224 5.97 1.37 -5.58
C MET A 224 7.14 0.40 -5.35
N PRO A 225 7.01 -0.89 -5.67
CA PRO A 225 8.17 -1.76 -5.79
C PRO A 225 9.13 -1.21 -6.86
N PRO A 226 10.45 -1.51 -6.75
CA PRO A 226 11.42 -1.07 -7.75
C PRO A 226 11.15 -1.70 -9.12
N GLY A 227 11.49 -0.96 -10.17
CA GLY A 227 11.29 -1.41 -11.56
C GLY A 227 9.94 -1.02 -12.15
N THR A 228 9.53 -1.73 -13.20
CA THR A 228 8.36 -1.43 -14.04
C THR A 228 7.50 -2.68 -14.22
N GLY A 229 6.91 -3.17 -13.13
CA GLY A 229 6.19 -4.44 -13.12
C GLY A 229 4.66 -4.33 -13.07
N ASP A 230 4.01 -5.46 -12.76
CA ASP A 230 2.54 -5.60 -12.74
C ASP A 230 1.86 -4.70 -11.71
N ALA A 231 2.55 -4.36 -10.60
CA ALA A 231 1.98 -3.53 -9.54
C ALA A 231 1.65 -2.12 -10.04
N GLN A 232 2.54 -1.52 -10.83
CA GLN A 232 2.36 -0.19 -11.42
C GLN A 232 1.18 -0.18 -12.39
N LEU A 233 1.09 -1.20 -13.25
CA LEU A 233 -0.01 -1.35 -14.20
C LEU A 233 -1.35 -1.52 -13.47
N THR A 234 -1.39 -2.41 -12.48
CA THR A 234 -2.60 -2.66 -11.68
C THR A 234 -3.10 -1.40 -11.01
N LEU A 235 -2.18 -0.64 -10.42
CA LEU A 235 -2.52 0.59 -9.73
C LEU A 235 -3.11 1.62 -10.69
N ALA A 236 -2.46 1.84 -11.83
CA ALA A 236 -2.93 2.77 -12.86
C ALA A 236 -4.30 2.41 -13.43
N GLN A 237 -4.65 1.10 -13.41
CA GLN A 237 -5.97 0.60 -13.81
C GLN A 237 -7.03 0.67 -12.69
N SER A 238 -6.60 0.80 -11.43
CA SER A 238 -7.48 0.75 -10.27
C SER A 238 -7.88 2.12 -9.73
N VAL A 239 -7.00 3.12 -9.90
CA VAL A 239 -7.20 4.49 -9.41
C VAL A 239 -6.68 5.53 -10.41
N PRO A 240 -7.24 6.76 -10.44
CA PRO A 240 -6.75 7.85 -11.28
C PRO A 240 -5.45 8.42 -10.70
N VAL A 241 -4.30 7.99 -11.23
CA VAL A 241 -3.00 8.47 -10.77
C VAL A 241 -2.78 9.91 -11.26
N SER A 242 -2.76 10.85 -10.33
CA SER A 242 -2.62 12.28 -10.62
C SER A 242 -1.21 12.70 -10.99
N ALA A 243 -0.20 11.98 -10.47
CA ALA A 243 1.19 12.30 -10.77
C ALA A 243 2.12 11.09 -10.56
N GLY A 244 3.16 11.01 -11.39
CA GLY A 244 4.33 10.16 -11.22
C GLY A 244 5.55 10.97 -10.79
N VAL A 245 6.28 10.49 -9.81
CA VAL A 245 7.58 11.02 -9.37
C VAL A 245 8.63 9.95 -9.53
N CYS A 246 9.70 10.25 -10.24
CA CYS A 246 10.84 9.35 -10.42
C CYS A 246 11.94 9.69 -9.41
N VAL A 247 12.34 8.71 -8.60
CA VAL A 247 13.50 8.84 -7.70
C VAL A 247 14.71 8.19 -8.35
N SER A 248 15.79 8.95 -8.48
CA SER A 248 17.05 8.52 -9.08
C SER A 248 18.24 8.94 -8.22
N THR A 249 19.43 8.48 -8.60
CA THR A 249 20.72 8.96 -8.09
C THR A 249 21.57 9.45 -9.27
N PRO A 250 22.61 10.29 -9.05
CA PRO A 250 23.36 10.91 -10.14
C PRO A 250 24.13 9.94 -11.07
N GLN A 251 24.34 8.69 -10.65
CA GLN A 251 25.15 7.75 -11.44
C GLN A 251 24.46 7.39 -12.77
N ALA A 252 25.22 7.31 -13.88
CA ALA A 252 24.73 7.00 -15.21
C ALA A 252 23.85 5.73 -15.26
N VAL A 253 24.27 4.66 -14.58
CA VAL A 253 23.49 3.40 -14.51
C VAL A 253 22.10 3.63 -13.87
N SER A 254 22.00 4.49 -12.87
CA SER A 254 20.73 4.84 -12.23
C SER A 254 19.84 5.63 -13.17
N LEU A 255 20.42 6.51 -13.99
CA LEU A 255 19.70 7.31 -14.95
C LEU A 255 19.13 6.43 -16.09
N ASP A 256 19.88 5.44 -16.56
CA ASP A 256 19.39 4.48 -17.57
C ASP A 256 18.18 3.68 -17.05
N ASP A 257 18.24 3.25 -15.79
CA ASP A 257 17.09 2.57 -15.17
C ASP A 257 15.92 3.53 -14.95
N SER A 258 16.18 4.80 -14.62
CA SER A 258 15.15 5.82 -14.42
C SER A 258 14.39 6.15 -15.71
N ARG A 259 15.05 6.06 -16.88
CA ARG A 259 14.36 6.16 -18.18
C ARG A 259 13.24 5.14 -18.30
N ARG A 260 13.47 3.89 -17.85
CA ARG A 260 12.42 2.84 -17.88
C ARG A 260 11.21 3.21 -17.03
N ALA A 261 11.44 3.84 -15.85
CA ALA A 261 10.35 4.28 -14.98
C ALA A 261 9.56 5.45 -15.61
N LEU A 262 10.25 6.41 -16.22
CA LEU A 262 9.62 7.54 -16.92
C LEU A 262 8.87 7.09 -18.19
N ASP A 263 9.44 6.14 -18.96
CA ASP A 263 8.77 5.52 -20.11
C ASP A 263 7.50 4.78 -19.68
N MET A 264 7.54 4.10 -18.54
CA MET A 264 6.36 3.45 -17.97
C MET A 264 5.27 4.47 -17.65
N PHE A 265 5.59 5.59 -16.98
CA PHE A 265 4.61 6.65 -16.74
C PHE A 265 3.98 7.15 -18.04
N SER A 266 4.81 7.37 -19.08
CA SER A 266 4.32 7.79 -20.39
C SER A 266 3.38 6.76 -21.02
N LYS A 267 3.72 5.46 -20.97
CA LYS A 267 2.89 4.36 -21.50
C LYS A 267 1.57 4.20 -20.73
N LEU A 268 1.58 4.48 -19.43
CA LEU A 268 0.40 4.42 -18.57
C LEU A 268 -0.38 5.75 -18.56
N HIS A 269 0.01 6.72 -19.37
CA HIS A 269 -0.59 8.06 -19.43
C HIS A 269 -0.63 8.78 -18.06
N ILE A 270 0.36 8.50 -17.21
CA ILE A 270 0.51 9.13 -15.89
C ILE A 270 1.28 10.44 -16.09
N PRO A 271 0.71 11.60 -15.71
CA PRO A 271 1.42 12.87 -15.75
C PRO A 271 2.69 12.83 -14.88
N VAL A 272 3.83 13.22 -15.43
CA VAL A 272 5.10 13.21 -14.71
C VAL A 272 5.31 14.53 -13.99
N ALA A 273 5.19 14.53 -12.66
CA ALA A 273 5.46 15.72 -11.85
C ALA A 273 6.95 16.10 -11.87
N GLY A 274 7.83 15.11 -11.89
CA GLY A 274 9.25 15.39 -12.00
C GLY A 274 10.14 14.30 -11.42
N ILE A 275 11.41 14.67 -11.26
CA ILE A 275 12.49 13.82 -10.77
C ILE A 275 12.98 14.34 -9.42
N ILE A 276 13.19 13.44 -8.46
CA ILE A 276 13.95 13.71 -7.24
C ILE A 276 15.29 13.00 -7.39
N GLU A 277 16.37 13.80 -7.48
CA GLU A 277 17.72 13.26 -7.45
C GLU A 277 18.15 13.08 -5.99
N ASN A 278 18.12 11.87 -5.52
CA ASN A 278 18.60 11.51 -4.19
C ASN A 278 20.11 11.23 -4.22
N MET A 279 20.79 11.41 -3.09
CA MET A 279 22.24 11.29 -2.98
C MET A 279 22.99 12.23 -3.94
N SER A 280 22.43 13.42 -4.20
CA SER A 280 22.91 14.37 -5.19
C SER A 280 24.26 14.99 -4.84
N GLY A 281 24.68 14.93 -3.58
CA GLY A 281 25.96 15.38 -3.08
C GLY A 281 26.10 15.03 -1.62
N PHE A 282 27.29 15.17 -1.07
CA PHE A 282 27.57 15.03 0.34
C PHE A 282 28.07 16.37 0.90
N ILE A 283 27.33 16.90 1.86
CA ILE A 283 27.77 18.12 2.57
C ILE A 283 28.60 17.67 3.76
N CYS A 284 29.90 17.96 3.67
CA CYS A 284 30.84 17.59 4.73
C CYS A 284 30.56 18.40 6.01
N PRO A 285 30.29 17.77 7.15
CA PRO A 285 29.98 18.47 8.39
C PRO A 285 31.14 19.31 8.93
N ASP A 286 32.41 18.93 8.61
CA ASP A 286 33.60 19.62 9.15
C ASP A 286 33.91 20.95 8.45
N ASN A 287 33.55 21.08 7.16
CA ASN A 287 33.97 22.26 6.38
C ASN A 287 32.84 22.88 5.54
N GLY A 288 31.62 22.30 5.56
CA GLY A 288 30.44 22.77 4.82
C GLY A 288 30.53 22.62 3.29
N LYS A 289 31.60 22.01 2.75
CA LYS A 289 31.73 21.79 1.30
C LYS A 289 30.90 20.66 0.83
N GLU A 290 30.26 20.84 -0.32
CA GLU A 290 29.51 19.81 -1.01
C GLU A 290 30.43 19.04 -1.98
N TYR A 291 30.41 17.71 -1.88
CA TYR A 291 31.15 16.79 -2.73
C TYR A 291 30.20 15.96 -3.57
N ALA A 292 30.32 16.01 -4.88
CA ALA A 292 29.54 15.24 -5.83
C ALA A 292 30.02 13.78 -5.91
N ILE A 293 29.84 12.99 -4.83
CA ILE A 293 30.38 11.63 -4.70
C ILE A 293 29.91 10.72 -5.86
N PHE A 294 28.67 10.87 -6.29
CA PHE A 294 28.05 10.03 -7.35
C PHE A 294 27.91 10.76 -8.69
N GLY A 295 28.56 11.89 -8.86
CA GLY A 295 28.45 12.71 -10.08
C GLY A 295 27.45 13.86 -9.90
N LYS A 296 27.20 14.59 -10.99
CA LYS A 296 26.32 15.76 -11.03
C LYS A 296 25.74 15.95 -12.42
N GLY A 297 24.51 16.49 -12.51
CA GLY A 297 23.95 16.95 -13.78
C GLY A 297 23.20 15.86 -14.56
N GLY A 298 23.09 14.65 -14.03
CA GLY A 298 22.42 13.56 -14.74
C GLY A 298 20.90 13.68 -14.72
N ALA A 299 20.32 14.10 -13.61
CA ALA A 299 18.89 14.28 -13.51
C ALA A 299 18.38 15.42 -14.40
N GLU A 300 19.18 16.46 -14.60
CA GLU A 300 18.89 17.59 -15.49
C GLU A 300 18.71 17.13 -16.95
N ILE A 301 19.57 16.18 -17.39
CA ILE A 301 19.48 15.61 -18.75
C ILE A 301 18.15 14.87 -18.89
N LEU A 302 17.81 14.01 -17.92
CA LEU A 302 16.55 13.27 -17.93
C LEU A 302 15.33 14.22 -17.87
N ALA A 303 15.36 15.22 -17.01
CA ALA A 303 14.29 16.20 -16.89
C ALA A 303 14.06 16.94 -18.21
N GLY A 304 15.12 17.27 -18.94
CA GLY A 304 15.04 17.84 -20.28
C GLY A 304 14.45 16.89 -21.33
N GLU A 305 14.87 15.61 -21.32
CA GLU A 305 14.37 14.58 -22.23
C GLU A 305 12.84 14.34 -22.06
N TYR A 306 12.37 14.28 -20.81
CA TYR A 306 10.97 13.99 -20.48
C TYR A 306 10.12 15.24 -20.24
N LYS A 307 10.69 16.44 -20.41
CA LYS A 307 10.02 17.75 -20.22
C LYS A 307 9.32 17.85 -18.87
N CYS A 308 9.99 17.41 -17.82
CA CYS A 308 9.51 17.48 -16.45
C CYS A 308 10.48 18.28 -15.56
N GLU A 309 10.04 18.62 -14.34
CA GLU A 309 10.87 19.39 -13.41
C GLU A 309 11.82 18.49 -12.60
N ILE A 310 12.92 19.08 -12.12
CA ILE A 310 13.64 18.56 -10.96
C ILE A 310 12.95 19.10 -9.71
N LEU A 311 12.31 18.20 -8.99
CA LEU A 311 11.56 18.55 -7.78
C LEU A 311 12.50 18.90 -6.63
N ALA A 312 13.58 18.12 -6.47
CA ALA A 312 14.62 18.38 -5.49
C ALA A 312 15.92 17.60 -5.77
N HIS A 313 17.02 18.15 -5.24
CA HIS A 313 18.30 17.46 -5.08
C HIS A 313 18.50 17.16 -3.59
N ILE A 314 18.38 15.89 -3.18
CA ILE A 314 18.51 15.49 -1.79
C ILE A 314 19.95 15.06 -1.51
N PRO A 315 20.69 15.72 -0.62
CA PRO A 315 22.06 15.35 -0.32
C PRO A 315 22.15 14.10 0.53
N ILE A 316 23.34 13.53 0.61
CA ILE A 316 23.68 12.51 1.59
C ILE A 316 23.85 13.21 2.94
N GLU A 317 22.97 12.92 3.89
CA GLU A 317 23.05 13.35 5.28
C GLU A 317 22.95 12.12 6.20
N MET A 318 23.80 12.08 7.25
CA MET A 318 23.77 10.99 8.23
C MET A 318 22.41 10.87 8.91
N GLY A 319 21.78 12.00 9.19
CA GLY A 319 20.45 12.06 9.83
C GLY A 319 19.34 11.37 9.03
N ILE A 320 19.44 11.31 7.69
CA ILE A 320 18.46 10.55 6.86
C ILE A 320 18.57 9.06 7.16
N ARG A 321 19.79 8.50 7.19
CA ARG A 321 20.03 7.08 7.48
C ARG A 321 19.62 6.76 8.92
N GLU A 322 20.15 7.51 9.87
CA GLU A 322 19.86 7.30 11.30
C GLU A 322 18.37 7.41 11.60
N GLY A 323 17.73 8.45 11.09
CA GLY A 323 16.29 8.64 11.24
C GLY A 323 15.48 7.52 10.60
N GLY A 324 15.89 6.99 9.44
CA GLY A 324 15.24 5.84 8.80
C GLY A 324 15.38 4.54 9.59
N ASP A 325 16.55 4.31 10.21
CA ASP A 325 16.81 3.12 11.03
C ASP A 325 16.07 3.17 12.37
N GLU A 326 15.95 4.36 12.97
CA GLU A 326 15.35 4.58 14.29
C GLU A 326 13.83 4.88 14.24
N GLY A 327 13.24 4.99 13.07
CA GLY A 327 11.83 5.40 12.94
C GLY A 327 11.60 6.89 13.23
N LYS A 328 12.60 7.73 12.98
CA LYS A 328 12.61 9.17 13.22
C LYS A 328 12.90 9.98 11.93
N PRO A 329 11.97 10.03 10.97
CA PRO A 329 12.18 10.68 9.69
C PRO A 329 12.64 12.14 9.83
N VAL A 330 13.60 12.56 9.00
CA VAL A 330 14.18 13.92 9.07
C VAL A 330 13.14 15.01 8.87
N SER A 331 12.18 14.81 7.98
CA SER A 331 11.08 15.77 7.75
C SER A 331 10.23 16.02 8.99
N PHE A 332 10.22 15.10 9.98
CA PHE A 332 9.49 15.27 11.22
C PHE A 332 10.41 15.76 12.35
N TYR A 333 11.53 15.11 12.59
CA TYR A 333 12.38 15.31 13.76
C TYR A 333 13.52 16.32 13.55
N ALA A 334 13.92 16.57 12.29
CA ALA A 334 15.01 17.47 11.93
C ALA A 334 14.56 18.44 10.82
N SER A 335 13.45 19.14 11.02
CA SER A 335 12.82 20.01 10.00
C SER A 335 13.72 21.12 9.48
N GLU A 336 14.74 21.51 10.24
CA GLU A 336 15.69 22.54 9.85
C GLU A 336 16.87 22.00 9.02
N SER A 337 17.03 20.66 8.88
CA SER A 337 18.07 20.06 8.04
C SER A 337 17.88 20.43 6.57
N VAL A 338 18.98 20.37 5.82
CA VAL A 338 18.95 20.67 4.38
C VAL A 338 17.99 19.74 3.65
N SER A 339 18.06 18.45 3.95
CA SER A 339 17.19 17.46 3.31
C SER A 339 15.72 17.66 3.64
N ALA A 340 15.37 17.97 4.90
CA ALA A 340 13.98 18.21 5.28
C ALA A 340 13.38 19.43 4.54
N LYS A 341 14.15 20.51 4.40
CA LYS A 341 13.75 21.70 3.63
C LYS A 341 13.52 21.35 2.16
N ARG A 342 14.44 20.58 1.55
CA ARG A 342 14.32 20.16 0.15
C ARG A 342 13.13 19.21 -0.07
N TYR A 343 12.81 18.31 0.87
CA TYR A 343 11.57 17.51 0.82
C TYR A 343 10.33 18.38 0.94
N SER A 344 10.36 19.42 1.78
CA SER A 344 9.26 20.37 1.89
C SER A 344 9.02 21.15 0.60
N GLU A 345 10.08 21.63 -0.05
CA GLU A 345 10.01 22.30 -1.35
C GLU A 345 9.47 21.37 -2.44
N ALA A 346 9.93 20.12 -2.48
CA ALA A 346 9.40 19.12 -3.41
C ALA A 346 7.91 18.82 -3.15
N ALA A 347 7.50 18.77 -1.89
CA ALA A 347 6.11 18.54 -1.52
C ALA A 347 5.19 19.67 -2.00
N VAL A 348 5.63 20.93 -1.93
CA VAL A 348 4.90 22.10 -2.49
C VAL A 348 4.74 21.94 -4.00
N LYS A 349 5.82 21.67 -4.72
CA LYS A 349 5.78 21.48 -6.19
C LYS A 349 4.86 20.34 -6.59
N ILE A 350 4.90 19.21 -5.87
CA ILE A 350 4.03 18.07 -6.14
C ILE A 350 2.56 18.45 -5.89
N TRP A 351 2.27 19.16 -4.81
CA TRP A 351 0.91 19.61 -4.51
C TRP A 351 0.37 20.54 -5.61
N ASP A 352 1.15 21.54 -5.99
CA ASP A 352 0.78 22.48 -7.05
C ASP A 352 0.55 21.77 -8.39
N PHE A 353 1.39 20.77 -8.71
CA PHE A 353 1.26 19.97 -9.92
C PHE A 353 -0.05 19.15 -9.93
N VAL A 354 -0.38 18.43 -8.85
CA VAL A 354 -1.60 17.62 -8.82
C VAL A 354 -2.87 18.46 -8.87
N GLU A 355 -2.86 19.67 -8.29
CA GLU A 355 -3.98 20.62 -8.41
C GLU A 355 -4.12 21.14 -9.86
N GLN A 356 -3.02 21.41 -10.57
CA GLN A 356 -3.03 21.79 -11.98
C GLN A 356 -3.56 20.66 -12.87
N VAL A 357 -3.10 19.43 -12.65
CA VAL A 357 -3.57 18.24 -13.38
C VAL A 357 -5.07 18.04 -13.17
N LYS A 358 -5.57 18.22 -11.94
CA LYS A 358 -7.00 18.16 -11.65
C LYS A 358 -7.78 19.24 -12.39
N ALA A 359 -7.29 20.47 -12.39
CA ALA A 359 -7.93 21.58 -13.07
C ALA A 359 -8.00 21.39 -14.59
N SER A 360 -7.01 20.71 -15.18
CA SER A 360 -6.96 20.41 -16.62
C SER A 360 -7.78 19.18 -17.03
N GLY A 361 -8.26 18.36 -16.07
CA GLY A 361 -8.94 17.10 -16.35
C GLY A 361 -8.00 15.98 -16.83
N ALA A 362 -6.68 16.18 -16.79
CA ALA A 362 -5.69 15.25 -17.34
C ALA A 362 -5.49 13.96 -16.49
N ALA A 363 -6.06 13.88 -15.29
CA ALA A 363 -5.99 12.68 -14.44
C ALA A 363 -7.02 11.58 -14.82
N ASP A 364 -7.75 11.76 -15.92
CA ASP A 364 -8.73 10.77 -16.37
C ASP A 364 -8.02 9.63 -17.14
N ASN A 365 -7.62 8.61 -16.41
CA ASN A 365 -7.01 7.38 -16.94
C ASN A 365 -8.04 6.40 -17.54
N SER A 366 -9.26 6.86 -17.84
CA SER A 366 -10.36 6.01 -18.35
C SER A 366 -10.08 5.34 -19.71
N ALA A 367 -8.99 5.72 -20.38
CA ALA A 367 -8.58 5.20 -21.69
C ALA A 367 -7.55 4.05 -21.63
N ILE A 368 -7.11 3.60 -20.46
CA ILE A 368 -6.14 2.50 -20.38
C ILE A 368 -6.83 1.19 -20.69
N GLN A 369 -6.72 0.72 -21.94
CA GLN A 369 -7.16 -0.62 -22.31
C GLN A 369 -6.17 -1.67 -21.79
N PRO A 370 -6.65 -2.83 -21.33
CA PRO A 370 -5.74 -3.92 -20.97
C PRO A 370 -4.89 -4.32 -22.19
N VAL A 371 -3.58 -4.28 -22.01
CA VAL A 371 -2.65 -4.83 -22.99
C VAL A 371 -2.76 -6.36 -22.90
N HIS A 372 -3.27 -7.00 -23.96
CA HIS A 372 -3.37 -8.45 -24.08
C HIS A 372 -2.00 -9.07 -24.28
#